data_45ba094c2de519bd5a3245322820d6c2
#
_entry.id   45ba094c2de519bd5a3245322820d6c2
#
_cell.length_a   1.000
_cell.length_b   1.000
_cell.length_c   1.000
_cell.angle_alpha   90.00
_cell.angle_beta   90.00
_cell.angle_gamma   90.00
#
_symmetry.space_group_name_H-M   'P 1'
#
loop_
_entity.id
_entity.type
_entity.pdbx_description
1 polymer ?
#
loop_
_entity_poly.entity_id
_entity_poly.type
_entity_poly.pdbx_seq_one_letter_code
_entity_poly.pdbx_strand_id
1 'polypeptide(L)'
;QPGTAYRLNSFFRQPADTALKPLIDSLVAQNIAYRLWWPINLNDLNAAKEELTLELRDRGYFEAQPDLFRYEIDTLQNKKEGAVFLKLDNPNAKQKFKRYRFGPTYFTLLCADIYQSNTYPQQYDHRGKHLTLNHYPIKAQVMEKVILIDSGRWFSQSVTNQTYVGLIDMALFSYVDLRQEVDSANGLIITRITAKAVPRIYTQIEPQALYSPQGSSGTNFQTQSQRSFGLAGIMSFNNRNALGNGENLKISSITSYEAIFKRGDLGNFQYGLQQGFNMTLSLPNFTILEKFNLKNPYQRKNTVFSLSYQAEKNPNFQRSSLPASVSLQFIRPNFSWYYTPIELSFNRNEIDPSFLPRLPQLDQDFVKRVFTDQFITAAKLGAIYTNNRHKPGQTYFFGRV
;
A
#
# COMPACT_ATOMS: atom_id res chain seq x y z
N GLN A 1 -33.04 -8.22 -24.31
CA GLN A 1 -33.42 -8.42 -22.91
C GLN A 1 -32.41 -9.38 -22.32
N PRO A 2 -31.76 -9.09 -21.17
CA PRO A 2 -30.94 -10.07 -20.50
C PRO A 2 -31.83 -11.24 -20.10
N GLY A 3 -31.44 -12.44 -20.51
CA GLY A 3 -32.15 -13.67 -20.16
C GLY A 3 -32.24 -13.84 -18.67
N THR A 4 -33.35 -14.32 -18.16
CA THR A 4 -33.52 -14.59 -16.72
C THR A 4 -32.49 -15.62 -16.27
N ALA A 5 -31.71 -15.29 -15.24
CA ALA A 5 -30.67 -16.16 -14.72
C ALA A 5 -31.25 -17.46 -14.15
N TYR A 6 -30.59 -18.59 -14.39
CA TYR A 6 -30.88 -19.85 -13.74
C TYR A 6 -30.56 -19.77 -12.26
N ARG A 7 -31.39 -20.39 -11.40
CA ARG A 7 -31.16 -20.44 -9.95
C ARG A 7 -30.65 -21.81 -9.53
N LEU A 8 -29.72 -21.81 -8.58
CA LEU A 8 -29.15 -23.04 -8.03
C LEU A 8 -30.20 -23.80 -7.21
N ASN A 9 -30.67 -24.91 -7.70
CA ASN A 9 -31.62 -25.79 -7.02
C ASN A 9 -30.90 -26.85 -6.15
N SER A 10 -29.84 -27.43 -6.69
CA SER A 10 -29.08 -28.46 -6.00
C SER A 10 -27.57 -28.33 -6.27
N PHE A 11 -26.76 -28.67 -5.26
CA PHE A 11 -25.32 -28.61 -5.37
C PHE A 11 -24.69 -29.92 -4.89
N PHE A 12 -23.95 -30.57 -5.77
CA PHE A 12 -23.30 -31.86 -5.52
C PHE A 12 -21.78 -31.71 -5.53
N ARG A 13 -21.08 -32.46 -4.66
CA ARG A 13 -19.65 -32.43 -4.48
C ARG A 13 -19.09 -33.82 -4.71
N GLN A 14 -18.19 -33.94 -5.65
CA GLN A 14 -17.59 -35.21 -6.08
C GLN A 14 -16.06 -35.10 -6.11
N PRO A 15 -15.38 -35.07 -4.95
CA PRO A 15 -13.92 -35.15 -4.93
C PRO A 15 -13.47 -36.56 -5.29
N ALA A 16 -12.46 -36.68 -6.16
CA ALA A 16 -11.84 -37.96 -6.48
C ALA A 16 -11.13 -38.57 -5.24
N ASP A 17 -10.59 -37.72 -4.37
CA ASP A 17 -10.08 -38.15 -3.06
C ASP A 17 -11.15 -37.95 -1.98
N THR A 18 -11.73 -39.07 -1.51
CA THR A 18 -12.77 -39.07 -0.48
C THR A 18 -12.31 -38.51 0.87
N ALA A 19 -11.01 -38.53 1.15
CA ALA A 19 -10.44 -37.94 2.38
C ALA A 19 -10.59 -36.42 2.42
N LEU A 20 -10.68 -35.74 1.27
CA LEU A 20 -10.88 -34.29 1.17
C LEU A 20 -12.35 -33.89 1.28
N LYS A 21 -13.29 -34.82 1.19
CA LYS A 21 -14.73 -34.53 1.18
C LYS A 21 -15.18 -33.68 2.37
N PRO A 22 -14.89 -34.01 3.64
CA PRO A 22 -15.33 -33.22 4.77
C PRO A 22 -14.75 -31.81 4.78
N LEU A 23 -13.51 -31.66 4.28
CA LEU A 23 -12.87 -30.36 4.15
C LEU A 23 -13.55 -29.51 3.09
N ILE A 24 -13.79 -30.06 1.89
CA ILE A 24 -14.49 -29.36 0.81
C ILE A 24 -15.91 -28.99 1.24
N ASP A 25 -16.61 -29.90 1.95
CA ASP A 25 -17.94 -29.63 2.45
C ASP A 25 -17.98 -28.42 3.39
N SER A 26 -16.99 -28.32 4.29
CA SER A 26 -16.89 -27.18 5.21
C SER A 26 -16.59 -25.86 4.50
N LEU A 27 -15.77 -25.87 3.45
CA LEU A 27 -15.38 -24.69 2.68
C LEU A 27 -16.52 -24.20 1.78
N VAL A 28 -17.19 -25.15 1.12
CA VAL A 28 -18.34 -24.84 0.26
C VAL A 28 -19.49 -24.25 1.07
N ALA A 29 -19.74 -24.74 2.29
CA ALA A 29 -20.82 -24.23 3.14
C ALA A 29 -20.65 -22.74 3.52
N GLN A 30 -19.42 -22.22 3.50
CA GLN A 30 -19.11 -20.83 3.82
C GLN A 30 -19.20 -19.88 2.62
N ASN A 31 -19.22 -20.42 1.39
CA ASN A 31 -19.17 -19.59 0.18
C ASN A 31 -20.56 -19.33 -0.39
N ILE A 32 -20.89 -18.04 -0.61
CA ILE A 32 -22.19 -17.58 -1.07
C ILE A 32 -22.53 -18.07 -2.50
N ALA A 33 -21.52 -18.34 -3.35
CA ALA A 33 -21.71 -18.79 -4.72
C ALA A 33 -22.41 -20.17 -4.80
N TYR A 34 -22.33 -20.96 -3.72
CA TYR A 34 -22.95 -22.30 -3.62
C TYR A 34 -24.25 -22.31 -2.82
N ARG A 35 -24.80 -21.16 -2.49
CA ARG A 35 -26.04 -21.05 -1.73
C ARG A 35 -27.23 -21.40 -2.61
N LEU A 36 -28.09 -22.27 -2.13
CA LEU A 36 -29.32 -22.65 -2.82
C LEU A 36 -30.19 -21.41 -3.14
N TRP A 37 -30.86 -21.44 -4.27
CA TRP A 37 -31.69 -20.37 -4.85
C TRP A 37 -30.93 -19.10 -5.27
N TRP A 38 -29.59 -19.09 -5.15
CA TRP A 38 -28.75 -18.02 -5.69
C TRP A 38 -28.64 -18.11 -7.22
N PRO A 39 -28.55 -16.99 -7.94
CA PRO A 39 -28.34 -17.03 -9.38
C PRO A 39 -27.02 -17.73 -9.74
N ILE A 40 -27.07 -18.67 -10.70
CA ILE A 40 -25.87 -19.33 -11.22
C ILE A 40 -25.12 -18.31 -12.07
N ASN A 41 -23.92 -17.92 -11.65
CA ASN A 41 -23.04 -17.01 -12.36
C ASN A 41 -21.67 -17.66 -12.50
N LEU A 42 -21.19 -17.82 -13.72
CA LEU A 42 -19.88 -18.43 -14.00
C LEU A 42 -18.72 -17.65 -13.37
N ASN A 43 -18.81 -16.33 -13.31
CA ASN A 43 -17.76 -15.53 -12.66
C ASN A 43 -17.70 -15.77 -11.16
N ASP A 44 -18.85 -15.90 -10.49
CA ASP A 44 -18.91 -16.20 -9.06
C ASP A 44 -18.42 -17.63 -8.79
N LEU A 45 -18.76 -18.60 -9.64
CA LEU A 45 -18.25 -19.96 -9.55
C LEU A 45 -16.74 -20.04 -9.77
N ASN A 46 -16.19 -19.29 -10.75
CA ASN A 46 -14.75 -19.24 -10.96
C ASN A 46 -14.01 -18.56 -9.79
N ALA A 47 -14.55 -17.48 -9.24
CA ALA A 47 -14.00 -16.84 -8.04
C ALA A 47 -14.01 -17.79 -6.82
N ALA A 48 -15.11 -18.54 -6.66
CA ALA A 48 -15.23 -19.54 -5.58
C ALA A 48 -14.24 -20.71 -5.76
N LYS A 49 -13.97 -21.12 -7.01
CA LYS A 49 -12.96 -22.12 -7.35
C LYS A 49 -11.55 -21.67 -6.96
N GLU A 50 -11.18 -20.40 -7.24
CA GLU A 50 -9.91 -19.83 -6.81
C GLU A 50 -9.80 -19.75 -5.28
N GLU A 51 -10.88 -19.36 -4.61
CA GLU A 51 -10.95 -19.31 -3.15
C GLU A 51 -10.77 -20.72 -2.52
N LEU A 52 -11.46 -21.72 -3.04
CA LEU A 52 -11.30 -23.12 -2.61
C LEU A 52 -9.87 -23.63 -2.82
N THR A 53 -9.27 -23.29 -3.95
CA THR A 53 -7.88 -23.64 -4.25
C THR A 53 -6.92 -23.02 -3.23
N LEU A 54 -7.10 -21.73 -2.95
CA LEU A 54 -6.28 -21.01 -1.97
C LEU A 54 -6.42 -21.63 -0.58
N GLU A 55 -7.64 -21.93 -0.16
CA GLU A 55 -7.92 -22.56 1.13
C GLU A 55 -7.31 -23.96 1.26
N LEU A 56 -7.30 -24.76 0.20
CA LEU A 56 -6.60 -26.04 0.19
C LEU A 56 -5.08 -25.84 0.29
N ARG A 57 -4.54 -24.91 -0.49
CA ARG A 57 -3.11 -24.59 -0.45
C ARG A 57 -2.69 -24.07 0.91
N ASP A 58 -3.53 -23.31 1.59
CA ASP A 58 -3.26 -22.81 2.95
C ASP A 58 -3.25 -23.92 4.01
N ARG A 59 -3.85 -25.06 3.69
CA ARG A 59 -3.83 -26.25 4.55
C ARG A 59 -2.75 -27.26 4.18
N GLY A 60 -1.83 -26.90 3.30
CA GLY A 60 -0.68 -27.72 2.95
C GLY A 60 -0.81 -28.50 1.64
N TYR A 61 -1.91 -28.41 0.92
CA TYR A 61 -2.09 -29.09 -0.35
C TYR A 61 -1.49 -28.25 -1.50
N PHE A 62 -0.16 -28.27 -1.61
CA PHE A 62 0.58 -27.46 -2.57
C PHE A 62 0.16 -27.69 -4.02
N GLU A 63 -0.16 -28.92 -4.36
CA GLU A 63 -0.53 -29.34 -5.72
C GLU A 63 -1.95 -28.95 -6.12
N ALA A 64 -2.75 -28.37 -5.20
CA ALA A 64 -4.07 -27.87 -5.54
C ALA A 64 -3.97 -26.72 -6.54
N GLN A 65 -4.69 -26.86 -7.66
CA GLN A 65 -4.75 -25.87 -8.73
C GLN A 65 -6.22 -25.63 -9.14
N PRO A 66 -6.57 -24.42 -9.61
CA PRO A 66 -7.92 -24.13 -10.03
C PRO A 66 -8.43 -25.08 -11.13
N ASP A 67 -7.57 -25.56 -12.01
CA ASP A 67 -7.94 -26.42 -13.15
C ASP A 67 -8.37 -27.82 -12.72
N LEU A 68 -8.02 -28.25 -11.51
CA LEU A 68 -8.48 -29.51 -10.94
C LEU A 68 -9.94 -29.46 -10.50
N PHE A 69 -10.49 -28.27 -10.33
CA PHE A 69 -11.91 -28.08 -10.04
C PHE A 69 -12.70 -27.91 -11.33
N ARG A 70 -13.68 -28.78 -11.57
CA ARG A 70 -14.58 -28.69 -12.72
C ARG A 70 -16.02 -28.55 -12.25
N TYR A 71 -16.77 -27.68 -12.93
CA TYR A 71 -18.20 -27.56 -12.76
C TYR A 71 -18.92 -28.22 -13.92
N GLU A 72 -19.86 -29.07 -13.58
CA GLU A 72 -20.88 -29.55 -14.51
C GLU A 72 -22.20 -28.93 -14.09
N ILE A 73 -22.91 -28.30 -15.02
CA ILE A 73 -24.17 -27.61 -14.75
C ILE A 73 -25.24 -28.30 -15.58
N ASP A 74 -26.19 -28.92 -14.90
CA ASP A 74 -27.38 -29.48 -15.51
C ASP A 74 -28.54 -28.48 -15.36
N THR A 75 -29.14 -28.06 -16.49
CA THR A 75 -30.15 -27.00 -16.49
C THR A 75 -31.52 -27.58 -16.90
N LEU A 76 -32.49 -27.43 -16.02
CA LEU A 76 -33.90 -27.73 -16.30
C LEU A 76 -34.51 -26.51 -16.99
N GLN A 77 -34.63 -26.59 -18.32
CA GLN A 77 -35.10 -25.48 -19.18
C GLN A 77 -36.49 -24.94 -18.79
N ASN A 78 -37.39 -25.83 -18.39
CA ASN A 78 -38.79 -25.46 -18.08
C ASN A 78 -38.97 -24.72 -16.75
N LYS A 79 -38.01 -24.82 -15.80
CA LYS A 79 -38.11 -24.22 -14.45
C LYS A 79 -37.11 -23.12 -14.19
N LYS A 80 -36.18 -22.84 -15.12
CA LYS A 80 -35.03 -21.93 -14.92
C LYS A 80 -34.24 -22.24 -13.65
N GLU A 81 -34.12 -23.52 -13.36
CA GLU A 81 -33.37 -24.08 -12.23
C GLU A 81 -32.21 -24.91 -12.79
N GLY A 82 -31.12 -25.00 -12.03
CA GLY A 82 -29.95 -25.78 -12.39
C GLY A 82 -29.34 -26.51 -11.20
N ALA A 83 -28.85 -27.71 -11.48
CA ALA A 83 -28.00 -28.45 -10.56
C ALA A 83 -26.53 -28.21 -10.91
N VAL A 84 -25.70 -27.91 -9.94
CA VAL A 84 -24.25 -27.72 -10.10
C VAL A 84 -23.51 -28.86 -9.43
N PHE A 85 -22.65 -29.52 -10.19
CA PHE A 85 -21.74 -30.57 -9.72
C PHE A 85 -20.33 -30.00 -9.66
N LEU A 86 -19.76 -29.93 -8.47
CA LEU A 86 -18.36 -29.59 -8.25
C LEU A 86 -17.56 -30.89 -8.21
N LYS A 87 -16.72 -31.10 -9.21
CA LYS A 87 -15.77 -32.21 -9.27
C LYS A 87 -14.38 -31.69 -8.94
N LEU A 88 -13.66 -32.41 -8.10
CA LEU A 88 -12.25 -32.18 -7.84
C LEU A 88 -11.47 -33.42 -8.28
N ASP A 89 -10.66 -33.23 -9.30
CA ASP A 89 -9.80 -34.30 -9.82
C ASP A 89 -8.50 -34.38 -9.00
N ASN A 90 -7.83 -35.52 -9.05
CA ASN A 90 -6.52 -35.69 -8.44
C ASN A 90 -5.44 -34.96 -9.27
N PRO A 91 -4.36 -34.46 -8.65
CA PRO A 91 -3.24 -33.79 -9.34
C PRO A 91 -2.63 -34.64 -10.48
N ASN A 92 -2.54 -35.95 -10.23
CA ASN A 92 -2.18 -36.95 -11.24
C ASN A 92 -3.17 -38.09 -11.15
N ALA A 93 -3.49 -38.72 -12.27
CA ALA A 93 -4.52 -39.78 -12.37
C ALA A 93 -4.36 -40.95 -11.37
N LYS A 94 -3.16 -41.10 -10.78
CA LYS A 94 -2.82 -42.18 -9.85
C LYS A 94 -2.39 -41.71 -8.45
N GLN A 95 -2.27 -40.40 -8.22
CA GLN A 95 -1.79 -39.87 -6.93
C GLN A 95 -2.86 -39.08 -6.21
N LYS A 96 -3.08 -39.42 -4.94
CA LYS A 96 -3.92 -38.64 -4.03
C LYS A 96 -3.22 -37.34 -3.64
N PHE A 97 -4.00 -36.35 -3.20
CA PHE A 97 -3.47 -35.12 -2.65
C PHE A 97 -2.56 -35.38 -1.47
N LYS A 98 -1.32 -34.86 -1.52
CA LYS A 98 -0.34 -34.92 -0.45
C LYS A 98 -0.24 -33.57 0.26
N ARG A 99 -0.11 -33.59 1.57
CA ARG A 99 0.19 -32.40 2.35
C ARG A 99 1.69 -32.22 2.47
N TYR A 100 2.12 -30.98 2.25
CA TYR A 100 3.52 -30.59 2.32
C TYR A 100 3.75 -29.64 3.49
N ARG A 101 4.97 -29.62 4.01
CA ARG A 101 5.45 -28.66 4.99
C ARG A 101 6.47 -27.74 4.35
N PHE A 102 6.64 -26.56 4.90
CA PHE A 102 7.77 -25.70 4.52
C PHE A 102 9.09 -26.36 4.92
N GLY A 103 9.99 -26.46 3.98
CA GLY A 103 11.39 -26.84 4.16
C GLY A 103 12.28 -25.63 4.46
N PRO A 104 13.58 -25.73 4.20
CA PRO A 104 14.51 -24.61 4.33
C PRO A 104 14.16 -23.49 3.35
N THR A 105 14.37 -22.26 3.80
CA THR A 105 14.16 -21.04 3.00
C THR A 105 15.51 -20.38 2.75
N TYR A 106 15.88 -20.20 1.49
CA TYR A 106 17.10 -19.54 1.06
C TYR A 106 16.76 -18.15 0.53
N PHE A 107 17.35 -17.12 1.12
CA PHE A 107 17.23 -15.74 0.64
C PHE A 107 18.60 -15.26 0.17
N THR A 108 18.68 -14.80 -1.07
CA THR A 108 19.89 -14.23 -1.66
C THR A 108 19.64 -12.80 -2.09
N LEU A 109 20.37 -11.87 -1.52
CA LEU A 109 20.33 -10.47 -1.90
C LEU A 109 21.42 -10.17 -2.93
N LEU A 110 21.02 -9.76 -4.13
CA LEU A 110 21.91 -9.27 -5.17
C LEU A 110 22.06 -7.75 -5.00
N CYS A 111 23.29 -7.26 -4.88
CA CYS A 111 23.57 -5.83 -4.84
C CYS A 111 23.38 -5.20 -6.24
N ALA A 112 22.99 -3.93 -6.29
CA ALA A 112 23.18 -3.11 -7.47
C ALA A 112 24.71 -2.94 -7.70
N ASP A 113 25.13 -2.91 -8.96
CA ASP A 113 26.53 -2.93 -9.40
C ASP A 113 27.46 -1.87 -8.78
N ILE A 114 26.86 -0.82 -8.16
CA ILE A 114 27.56 0.30 -7.50
C ILE A 114 28.23 -0.12 -6.17
N TYR A 115 27.82 -1.26 -5.59
CA TYR A 115 28.29 -1.72 -4.27
C TYR A 115 29.08 -3.02 -4.34
N GLN A 116 29.72 -3.32 -5.46
CA GLN A 116 30.68 -4.42 -5.54
C GLN A 116 31.92 -4.08 -4.69
N SER A 117 31.86 -4.37 -3.41
CA SER A 117 33.06 -4.38 -2.59
C SER A 117 33.61 -5.81 -2.57
N ASN A 118 34.93 -5.94 -2.55
CA ASN A 118 35.67 -7.19 -2.50
C ASN A 118 35.52 -8.00 -1.19
N THR A 119 34.47 -7.77 -0.46
CA THR A 119 34.23 -8.37 0.85
C THR A 119 33.24 -9.56 0.71
N TYR A 120 33.43 -10.60 1.49
CA TYR A 120 32.61 -11.82 1.45
C TYR A 120 31.16 -11.54 1.85
N PRO A 121 30.16 -12.20 1.21
CA PRO A 121 28.77 -12.04 1.57
C PRO A 121 28.53 -12.49 3.02
N GLN A 122 27.74 -11.71 3.76
CA GLN A 122 27.33 -12.09 5.11
C GLN A 122 26.29 -13.21 5.01
N GLN A 123 26.59 -14.35 5.63
CA GLN A 123 25.66 -15.47 5.75
C GLN A 123 25.09 -15.49 7.15
N TYR A 124 23.79 -15.72 7.23
CA TYR A 124 23.05 -15.78 8.48
C TYR A 124 22.08 -16.96 8.42
N ASP A 125 22.20 -17.86 9.41
CA ASP A 125 21.35 -19.04 9.51
C ASP A 125 20.58 -19.03 10.82
N HIS A 126 19.25 -19.04 10.71
CA HIS A 126 18.37 -19.11 11.88
C HIS A 126 17.05 -19.79 11.53
N ARG A 127 16.66 -20.79 12.33
CA ARG A 127 15.36 -21.48 12.22
C ARG A 127 15.02 -21.97 10.80
N GLY A 128 16.01 -22.50 10.07
CA GLY A 128 15.82 -22.98 8.70
C GLY A 128 15.70 -21.88 7.64
N LYS A 129 16.06 -20.64 7.98
CA LYS A 129 16.22 -19.53 7.05
C LYS A 129 17.70 -19.27 6.84
N HIS A 130 18.14 -19.41 5.59
CA HIS A 130 19.51 -19.19 5.16
C HIS A 130 19.57 -17.88 4.38
N LEU A 131 20.08 -16.82 5.01
CA LEU A 131 20.12 -15.48 4.41
C LEU A 131 21.54 -15.17 3.93
N THR A 132 21.69 -14.85 2.65
CA THR A 132 22.93 -14.36 2.04
C THR A 132 22.75 -12.89 1.70
N LEU A 133 23.35 -12.01 2.50
CA LEU A 133 23.24 -10.56 2.36
C LEU A 133 24.55 -10.01 1.80
N ASN A 134 24.56 -9.64 0.50
CA ASN A 134 25.73 -9.09 -0.16
C ASN A 134 25.87 -7.60 0.18
N HIS A 135 26.63 -7.25 1.20
CA HIS A 135 27.04 -5.87 1.58
C HIS A 135 25.98 -4.76 1.60
N TYR A 136 24.71 -5.10 1.42
CA TYR A 136 23.64 -4.13 1.61
C TYR A 136 23.42 -3.95 3.12
N PRO A 137 23.40 -2.72 3.63
CA PRO A 137 23.40 -2.45 5.07
C PRO A 137 21.99 -2.68 5.69
N ILE A 138 21.42 -3.86 5.49
CA ILE A 138 20.18 -4.30 6.13
C ILE A 138 20.50 -5.36 7.19
N LYS A 139 19.89 -5.25 8.35
CA LYS A 139 20.07 -6.23 9.41
C LYS A 139 19.34 -7.53 9.09
N ALA A 140 19.99 -8.67 9.27
CA ALA A 140 19.41 -9.99 9.04
C ALA A 140 18.10 -10.20 9.82
N GLN A 141 18.01 -9.69 11.04
CA GLN A 141 16.81 -9.74 11.88
C GLN A 141 15.57 -9.09 11.23
N VAL A 142 15.77 -8.06 10.41
CA VAL A 142 14.67 -7.41 9.66
C VAL A 142 14.15 -8.34 8.58
N MET A 143 15.08 -8.96 7.83
CA MET A 143 14.72 -9.94 6.80
C MET A 143 14.02 -11.16 7.39
N GLU A 144 14.49 -11.64 8.54
CA GLU A 144 13.86 -12.75 9.26
C GLU A 144 12.40 -12.46 9.66
N LYS A 145 12.09 -11.23 10.08
CA LYS A 145 10.73 -10.79 10.42
C LYS A 145 9.82 -10.64 9.21
N VAL A 146 10.37 -10.28 8.06
CA VAL A 146 9.61 -10.09 6.81
C VAL A 146 9.36 -11.42 6.12
N ILE A 147 10.31 -12.35 6.16
CA ILE A 147 10.16 -13.70 5.64
C ILE A 147 9.36 -14.52 6.65
N LEU A 148 8.05 -14.65 6.41
CA LEU A 148 7.10 -15.31 7.30
C LEU A 148 7.11 -16.84 7.18
N ILE A 149 7.86 -17.38 6.22
CA ILE A 149 7.98 -18.81 5.94
C ILE A 149 8.86 -19.45 7.04
N ASP A 150 8.25 -20.27 7.89
CA ASP A 150 8.94 -20.99 8.95
C ASP A 150 9.03 -22.47 8.58
N SER A 151 10.23 -23.04 8.61
CA SER A 151 10.47 -24.47 8.35
C SER A 151 9.68 -25.36 9.33
N GLY A 152 9.13 -26.48 8.83
CA GLY A 152 8.35 -27.44 9.60
C GLY A 152 6.87 -27.14 9.74
N ARG A 153 6.39 -25.90 9.50
CA ARG A 153 4.96 -25.59 9.45
C ARG A 153 4.32 -26.15 8.18
N TRP A 154 3.02 -26.37 8.22
CA TRP A 154 2.28 -26.73 7.01
C TRP A 154 2.40 -25.61 5.97
N PHE A 155 2.56 -26.02 4.72
CA PHE A 155 2.59 -25.08 3.60
C PHE A 155 1.33 -24.23 3.59
N SER A 156 1.50 -22.95 3.28
CA SER A 156 0.42 -21.98 3.10
C SER A 156 0.78 -21.02 1.98
N GLN A 157 -0.09 -20.93 0.97
CA GLN A 157 0.07 -20.00 -0.14
C GLN A 157 -0.05 -18.55 0.33
N SER A 158 -0.95 -18.32 1.28
CA SER A 158 -1.15 -16.99 1.86
C SER A 158 0.11 -16.49 2.57
N VAL A 159 0.81 -17.35 3.32
CA VAL A 159 2.10 -17.00 3.97
C VAL A 159 3.18 -16.70 2.93
N THR A 160 3.22 -17.47 1.85
CA THR A 160 4.14 -17.24 0.74
C THR A 160 3.88 -15.88 0.06
N ASN A 161 2.62 -15.62 -0.27
CA ASN A 161 2.21 -14.34 -0.89
C ASN A 161 2.50 -13.15 0.04
N GLN A 162 2.29 -13.29 1.34
CA GLN A 162 2.59 -12.25 2.32
C GLN A 162 4.09 -11.99 2.45
N THR A 163 4.90 -13.03 2.42
CA THR A 163 6.36 -12.88 2.39
C THR A 163 6.77 -12.09 1.14
N TYR A 164 6.24 -12.44 -0.01
CA TYR A 164 6.51 -11.74 -1.27
C TYR A 164 6.10 -10.27 -1.23
N VAL A 165 4.86 -10.01 -0.81
CA VAL A 165 4.33 -8.65 -0.66
C VAL A 165 5.14 -7.87 0.38
N GLY A 166 5.47 -8.49 1.52
CA GLY A 166 6.27 -7.85 2.57
C GLY A 166 7.64 -7.40 2.08
N LEU A 167 8.30 -8.21 1.23
CA LEU A 167 9.58 -7.86 0.63
C LEU A 167 9.46 -6.68 -0.36
N ILE A 168 8.43 -6.68 -1.22
CA ILE A 168 8.19 -5.58 -2.16
C ILE A 168 7.90 -4.28 -1.41
N ASP A 169 7.12 -4.38 -0.35
CA ASP A 169 6.68 -3.22 0.44
C ASP A 169 7.78 -2.51 1.21
N MET A 170 8.89 -3.20 1.45
CA MET A 170 10.07 -2.54 2.02
C MET A 170 10.64 -1.45 1.10
N ALA A 171 10.27 -1.45 -0.20
CA ALA A 171 10.80 -0.53 -1.22
C ALA A 171 12.35 -0.51 -1.30
N LEU A 172 12.99 -1.57 -0.80
CA LEU A 172 14.44 -1.76 -0.82
C LEU A 172 14.91 -2.58 -2.02
N PHE A 173 13.97 -3.21 -2.72
CA PHE A 173 14.25 -4.13 -3.82
C PHE A 173 13.60 -3.66 -5.10
N SER A 174 14.33 -3.70 -6.20
CA SER A 174 13.82 -3.44 -7.56
C SER A 174 13.16 -4.68 -8.16
N TYR A 175 13.56 -5.83 -7.67
CA TYR A 175 13.10 -7.12 -8.15
C TYR A 175 13.12 -8.13 -7.00
N VAL A 176 12.07 -8.94 -6.92
CA VAL A 176 11.97 -10.08 -6.00
C VAL A 176 11.45 -11.26 -6.79
N ASP A 177 12.19 -12.35 -6.82
CA ASP A 177 11.80 -13.64 -7.38
C ASP A 177 11.68 -14.66 -6.26
N LEU A 178 10.52 -15.32 -6.18
CA LEU A 178 10.24 -16.34 -5.19
C LEU A 178 9.86 -17.64 -5.90
N ARG A 179 10.71 -18.63 -5.78
CA ARG A 179 10.52 -19.97 -6.37
C ARG A 179 10.36 -21.01 -5.30
N GLN A 180 9.50 -21.96 -5.55
CA GLN A 180 9.22 -23.09 -4.67
C GLN A 180 9.48 -24.40 -5.38
N GLU A 181 10.28 -25.25 -4.77
CA GLU A 181 10.67 -26.56 -5.27
C GLU A 181 10.10 -27.65 -4.35
N VAL A 182 9.50 -28.66 -4.94
CA VAL A 182 8.90 -29.79 -4.21
C VAL A 182 9.95 -30.86 -3.94
N ASP A 183 10.25 -31.10 -2.68
CA ASP A 183 10.94 -32.31 -2.24
C ASP A 183 9.91 -33.39 -1.90
N SER A 184 9.56 -34.18 -2.90
CA SER A 184 8.52 -35.22 -2.76
C SER A 184 8.94 -36.34 -1.80
N ALA A 185 10.25 -36.60 -1.67
CA ALA A 185 10.77 -37.66 -0.79
C ALA A 185 10.51 -37.32 0.68
N ASN A 186 10.78 -36.08 1.07
CA ASN A 186 10.61 -35.62 2.46
C ASN A 186 9.27 -34.93 2.71
N GLY A 187 8.45 -34.67 1.67
CA GLY A 187 7.20 -33.95 1.78
C GLY A 187 7.39 -32.46 2.15
N LEU A 188 8.46 -31.85 1.67
CA LEU A 188 8.85 -30.48 1.97
C LEU A 188 8.75 -29.58 0.73
N ILE A 189 8.48 -28.29 0.96
CA ILE A 189 8.58 -27.24 -0.03
C ILE A 189 9.79 -26.36 0.31
N ILE A 190 10.80 -26.45 -0.52
CA ILE A 190 12.01 -25.62 -0.42
C ILE A 190 11.72 -24.29 -1.09
N THR A 191 11.94 -23.18 -0.38
CA THR A 191 11.68 -21.83 -0.92
C THR A 191 13.01 -21.12 -1.21
N ARG A 192 13.16 -20.63 -2.44
CA ARG A 192 14.31 -19.80 -2.87
C ARG A 192 13.80 -18.40 -3.21
N ILE A 193 14.37 -17.41 -2.55
CA ILE A 193 14.02 -16.01 -2.74
C ILE A 193 15.26 -15.29 -3.22
N THR A 194 15.19 -14.67 -4.39
CA THR A 194 16.26 -13.82 -4.92
C THR A 194 15.74 -12.39 -5.04
N ALA A 195 16.40 -11.44 -4.40
CA ALA A 195 16.03 -10.04 -4.45
C ALA A 195 17.21 -9.19 -4.96
N LYS A 196 16.92 -8.18 -5.78
CA LYS A 196 17.91 -7.19 -6.24
C LYS A 196 17.70 -5.88 -5.49
N ALA A 197 18.72 -5.44 -4.76
CA ALA A 197 18.67 -4.18 -4.02
C ALA A 197 18.60 -2.96 -4.95
N VAL A 198 17.89 -1.93 -4.52
CA VAL A 198 17.94 -0.60 -5.14
C VAL A 198 19.01 0.25 -4.45
N PRO A 199 19.51 1.33 -5.09
CA PRO A 199 20.39 2.27 -4.42
C PRO A 199 19.75 2.79 -3.13
N ARG A 200 20.53 2.74 -2.04
CA ARG A 200 20.06 3.21 -0.71
C ARG A 200 19.72 4.68 -0.72
N ILE A 201 20.57 5.47 -1.38
CA ILE A 201 20.46 6.92 -1.43
C ILE A 201 20.20 7.33 -2.88
N TYR A 202 19.20 8.19 -3.09
CA TYR A 202 19.01 8.87 -4.36
C TYR A 202 18.55 10.30 -4.14
N THR A 203 19.00 11.16 -5.03
CA THR A 203 18.63 12.58 -5.06
C THR A 203 17.92 12.86 -6.38
N GLN A 204 16.89 13.66 -6.32
CA GLN A 204 16.09 14.10 -7.47
C GLN A 204 16.02 15.60 -7.45
N ILE A 205 16.21 16.23 -8.60
CA ILE A 205 16.10 17.69 -8.81
C ILE A 205 15.10 17.90 -9.93
N GLU A 206 14.05 18.68 -9.67
CA GLU A 206 12.96 18.96 -10.60
C GLU A 206 12.82 20.47 -10.78
N PRO A 207 13.32 21.06 -11.89
CA PRO A 207 12.98 22.42 -12.26
C PRO A 207 11.57 22.44 -12.83
N GLN A 208 10.78 23.48 -12.47
CA GLN A 208 9.40 23.65 -12.92
C GLN A 208 9.19 25.09 -13.38
N ALA A 209 8.45 25.27 -14.48
CA ALA A 209 7.92 26.56 -14.91
C ALA A 209 6.42 26.58 -14.61
N LEU A 210 5.96 27.64 -13.97
CA LEU A 210 4.58 27.83 -13.53
C LEU A 210 3.97 29.00 -14.33
N TYR A 211 2.75 28.78 -14.80
CA TYR A 211 1.94 29.85 -15.39
C TYR A 211 0.53 29.79 -14.84
N SER A 212 0.05 30.88 -14.26
CA SER A 212 -1.32 30.99 -13.80
C SER A 212 -2.01 32.19 -14.43
N PRO A 213 -3.11 32.00 -15.19
CA PRO A 213 -3.85 33.07 -15.80
C PRO A 213 -4.65 33.93 -14.80
N GLN A 214 -4.79 33.43 -13.53
CA GLN A 214 -5.58 34.11 -12.49
C GLN A 214 -4.76 34.55 -11.27
N GLY A 215 -3.43 34.34 -11.27
CA GLY A 215 -2.58 34.55 -10.12
C GLY A 215 -2.85 33.49 -9.02
N SER A 216 -1.82 32.87 -8.49
CA SER A 216 -1.94 31.80 -7.46
C SER A 216 -2.19 32.33 -6.05
N SER A 217 -2.57 33.58 -5.89
CA SER A 217 -2.91 34.18 -4.60
C SER A 217 -4.18 33.53 -4.05
N GLY A 218 -4.02 32.58 -3.15
CA GLY A 218 -5.07 31.77 -2.51
C GLY A 218 -6.04 32.54 -1.60
N THR A 219 -6.17 33.84 -1.77
CA THR A 219 -7.15 34.67 -1.09
C THR A 219 -8.14 35.23 -2.11
N ASN A 220 -9.39 34.87 -1.96
CA ASN A 220 -10.53 35.32 -2.76
C ASN A 220 -10.79 36.85 -2.71
N PHE A 221 -9.87 37.64 -2.17
CA PHE A 221 -10.01 39.08 -1.99
C PHE A 221 -9.55 39.96 -3.16
N GLN A 222 -9.14 39.35 -4.29
CA GLN A 222 -8.70 40.13 -5.43
C GLN A 222 -9.68 40.05 -6.60
N THR A 223 -10.43 41.08 -6.78
CA THR A 223 -11.35 41.34 -7.91
C THR A 223 -10.63 41.69 -9.23
N GLN A 224 -9.31 41.70 -9.27
CA GLN A 224 -8.54 41.98 -10.48
C GLN A 224 -7.88 40.73 -11.02
N SER A 225 -8.16 40.38 -12.27
CA SER A 225 -7.48 39.29 -12.99
C SER A 225 -5.99 39.58 -13.05
N GLN A 226 -5.21 38.87 -12.28
CA GLN A 226 -3.75 38.90 -12.30
C GLN A 226 -3.25 37.73 -13.13
N ARG A 227 -2.13 37.88 -13.76
CA ARG A 227 -1.40 36.79 -14.41
C ARG A 227 -0.09 36.61 -13.68
N SER A 228 0.30 35.37 -13.51
CA SER A 228 1.60 35.11 -12.91
C SER A 228 2.42 34.17 -13.76
N PHE A 229 3.71 34.39 -13.74
CA PHE A 229 4.72 33.49 -14.28
C PHE A 229 5.76 33.21 -13.21
N GLY A 230 6.09 31.97 -13.02
CA GLY A 230 7.03 31.58 -11.97
C GLY A 230 7.97 30.46 -12.39
N LEU A 231 9.04 30.37 -11.64
CA LEU A 231 10.00 29.27 -11.69
C LEU A 231 10.05 28.61 -10.32
N ALA A 232 10.03 27.28 -10.28
CA ALA A 232 10.22 26.53 -9.05
C ALA A 232 11.31 25.49 -9.23
N GLY A 233 11.99 25.18 -8.14
CA GLY A 233 12.94 24.08 -8.02
C GLY A 233 12.56 23.20 -6.85
N ILE A 234 12.45 21.90 -7.09
CA ILE A 234 12.26 20.89 -6.05
C ILE A 234 13.51 20.05 -5.99
N MET A 235 14.09 19.92 -4.79
CA MET A 235 15.20 19.03 -4.52
C MET A 235 14.73 18.00 -3.49
N SER A 236 14.87 16.72 -3.80
CA SER A 236 14.50 15.62 -2.91
C SER A 236 15.69 14.71 -2.66
N PHE A 237 15.90 14.37 -1.39
CA PHE A 237 16.86 13.38 -0.93
C PHE A 237 16.10 12.24 -0.27
N ASN A 238 16.39 11.02 -0.69
CA ASN A 238 15.78 9.83 -0.12
C ASN A 238 16.86 8.86 0.33
N ASN A 239 16.76 8.41 1.57
CA ASN A 239 17.59 7.35 2.11
C ASN A 239 16.69 6.19 2.55
N ARG A 240 16.68 5.15 1.74
CA ARG A 240 15.99 3.89 2.03
C ARG A 240 16.86 3.09 2.98
N ASN A 241 16.34 2.71 4.12
CA ASN A 241 17.09 2.02 5.16
C ASN A 241 18.09 2.92 5.91
N ALA A 242 17.59 4.08 6.38
CA ALA A 242 18.41 5.12 7.02
C ALA A 242 19.16 4.62 8.26
N LEU A 243 18.52 3.77 9.09
CA LEU A 243 19.05 3.23 10.35
C LEU A 243 19.36 1.72 10.28
N GLY A 244 19.15 1.07 9.13
CA GLY A 244 19.46 -0.35 8.92
C GLY A 244 18.32 -1.34 9.21
N ASN A 245 17.10 -0.86 9.55
CA ASN A 245 15.94 -1.70 9.83
C ASN A 245 14.81 -1.53 8.80
N GLY A 246 15.11 -0.95 7.62
CA GLY A 246 14.11 -0.72 6.56
C GLY A 246 13.37 0.62 6.69
N GLU A 247 13.91 1.56 7.46
CA GLU A 247 13.33 2.90 7.58
C GLU A 247 13.55 3.72 6.31
N ASN A 248 12.57 4.52 5.95
CA ASN A 248 12.66 5.43 4.82
C ASN A 248 12.68 6.88 5.29
N LEU A 249 13.82 7.55 5.07
CA LEU A 249 13.98 8.98 5.33
C LEU A 249 13.86 9.73 4.00
N LYS A 250 12.88 10.59 3.89
CA LYS A 250 12.70 11.51 2.76
C LYS A 250 12.85 12.94 3.26
N ILE A 251 13.73 13.70 2.61
CA ILE A 251 13.90 15.12 2.81
C ILE A 251 13.64 15.81 1.46
N SER A 252 12.81 16.82 1.43
CA SER A 252 12.57 17.61 0.24
C SER A 252 12.53 19.09 0.55
N SER A 253 13.05 19.89 -0.40
CA SER A 253 13.00 21.33 -0.37
C SER A 253 12.37 21.81 -1.65
N ILE A 254 11.50 22.80 -1.55
CA ILE A 254 10.92 23.52 -2.67
C ILE A 254 11.24 25.01 -2.53
N THR A 255 11.62 25.62 -3.62
CA THR A 255 11.74 27.07 -3.71
C THR A 255 11.06 27.50 -4.99
N SER A 256 10.10 28.41 -4.90
CA SER A 256 9.44 28.99 -6.05
C SER A 256 9.49 30.51 -5.99
N TYR A 257 9.72 31.09 -7.14
CA TYR A 257 9.66 32.53 -7.38
C TYR A 257 8.59 32.80 -8.43
N GLU A 258 7.69 33.73 -8.14
CA GLU A 258 6.56 34.05 -9.01
C GLU A 258 6.51 35.57 -9.25
N ALA A 259 6.46 35.96 -10.50
CA ALA A 259 6.20 37.34 -10.90
C ALA A 259 4.70 37.50 -11.19
N ILE A 260 4.04 38.42 -10.50
CA ILE A 260 2.61 38.67 -10.53
C ILE A 260 2.38 39.98 -11.28
N PHE A 261 1.68 39.94 -12.42
CA PHE A 261 1.40 41.08 -13.28
C PHE A 261 -0.03 41.53 -13.14
N LYS A 262 -0.27 42.82 -13.01
CA LYS A 262 -1.61 43.41 -13.11
C LYS A 262 -2.08 43.40 -14.55
N ARG A 263 -3.37 43.18 -14.77
CA ARG A 263 -3.94 43.20 -16.12
C ARG A 263 -3.76 44.61 -16.74
N GLY A 264 -3.05 44.67 -17.89
CA GLY A 264 -2.81 45.90 -18.65
C GLY A 264 -1.52 46.62 -18.29
N ASP A 265 -0.78 46.24 -17.30
CA ASP A 265 0.51 46.82 -16.92
C ASP A 265 1.59 45.74 -16.78
N LEU A 266 2.32 45.52 -17.86
CA LEU A 266 3.44 44.57 -17.90
C LEU A 266 4.74 45.15 -17.31
N GLY A 267 4.76 46.48 -17.07
CA GLY A 267 5.93 47.18 -16.54
C GLY A 267 6.07 47.12 -15.04
N ASN A 268 4.96 46.92 -14.31
CA ASN A 268 4.94 46.85 -12.86
C ASN A 268 4.51 45.45 -12.40
N PHE A 269 5.46 44.65 -11.98
CA PHE A 269 5.19 43.35 -11.43
C PHE A 269 5.52 43.31 -9.92
N GLN A 270 4.76 42.53 -9.21
CA GLN A 270 4.99 42.17 -7.83
C GLN A 270 5.57 40.76 -7.79
N TYR A 271 6.32 40.39 -6.77
CA TYR A 271 6.88 39.09 -6.68
C TYR A 271 6.32 38.32 -5.46
N GLY A 272 6.13 37.04 -5.65
CA GLY A 272 5.90 36.06 -4.60
C GLY A 272 7.12 35.15 -4.46
N LEU A 273 7.44 34.79 -3.23
CA LEU A 273 8.47 33.80 -2.92
C LEU A 273 7.84 32.74 -2.00
N GLN A 274 8.00 31.48 -2.38
CA GLN A 274 7.62 30.37 -1.53
C GLN A 274 8.83 29.48 -1.29
N GLN A 275 9.06 29.14 -0.04
CA GLN A 275 10.09 28.20 0.39
C GLN A 275 9.45 27.12 1.24
N GLY A 276 9.80 25.89 0.98
CA GLY A 276 9.31 24.74 1.74
C GLY A 276 10.44 23.76 2.03
N PHE A 277 10.38 23.20 3.21
CA PHE A 277 11.22 22.08 3.63
C PHE A 277 10.33 21.02 4.24
N ASN A 278 10.52 19.77 3.85
CA ASN A 278 9.75 18.67 4.39
C ASN A 278 10.67 17.49 4.69
N MET A 279 10.57 16.96 5.90
CA MET A 279 11.28 15.78 6.35
C MET A 279 10.27 14.74 6.82
N THR A 280 10.35 13.53 6.27
CA THR A 280 9.49 12.42 6.64
C THR A 280 10.36 11.19 6.94
N LEU A 281 10.19 10.62 8.12
CA LEU A 281 10.80 9.36 8.51
C LEU A 281 9.70 8.32 8.72
N SER A 282 9.68 7.31 7.85
CA SER A 282 8.75 6.18 7.95
C SER A 282 9.47 4.98 8.55
N LEU A 283 8.97 4.50 9.67
CA LEU A 283 9.46 3.31 10.37
C LEU A 283 8.53 2.13 10.09
N PRO A 284 9.03 0.97 9.65
CA PRO A 284 8.22 -0.22 9.55
C PRO A 284 7.79 -0.65 10.96
N ASN A 285 6.53 -1.04 11.10
CA ASN A 285 5.87 -1.38 12.36
C ASN A 285 5.52 -0.17 13.26
N PHE A 286 4.71 -0.43 14.29
CA PHE A 286 4.38 0.55 15.31
C PHE A 286 5.48 0.62 16.36
N THR A 287 6.54 1.35 16.07
CA THR A 287 7.70 1.46 16.96
C THR A 287 7.36 2.03 18.33
N ILE A 288 6.37 2.93 18.40
CA ILE A 288 5.94 3.54 19.67
C ILE A 288 4.99 2.63 20.45
N LEU A 289 4.26 1.73 19.77
CA LEU A 289 3.23 0.90 20.36
C LEU A 289 3.50 -0.58 20.07
N GLU A 290 4.67 -1.10 20.41
CA GLU A 290 5.05 -2.50 20.18
C GLU A 290 4.05 -3.50 20.77
N LYS A 291 3.41 -3.15 21.90
CA LYS A 291 2.37 -3.97 22.55
C LYS A 291 1.12 -4.14 21.66
N PHE A 292 0.85 -3.20 20.76
CA PHE A 292 -0.25 -3.24 19.79
C PHE A 292 0.15 -3.85 18.45
N ASN A 293 1.37 -4.36 18.33
CA ASN A 293 1.78 -5.14 17.19
C ASN A 293 1.03 -6.48 17.19
N LEU A 294 -0.24 -6.44 16.78
CA LEU A 294 -1.03 -7.62 16.54
C LEU A 294 -0.28 -8.53 15.56
N LYS A 295 -0.06 -9.78 15.94
CA LYS A 295 0.68 -10.78 15.14
C LYS A 295 -0.08 -11.24 13.89
N ASN A 296 -0.82 -10.35 13.25
CA ASN A 296 -1.50 -10.70 12.02
C ASN A 296 -0.61 -10.31 10.83
N PRO A 297 -0.07 -11.29 10.12
CA PRO A 297 0.86 -11.09 9.03
C PRO A 297 0.25 -10.35 7.81
N TYR A 298 -1.08 -10.27 7.70
CA TYR A 298 -1.78 -9.57 6.61
C TYR A 298 -1.83 -8.05 6.76
N GLN A 299 -1.08 -7.46 7.71
CA GLN A 299 -1.23 -6.08 8.08
C GLN A 299 0.09 -5.33 7.98
N ARG A 300 0.13 -4.33 7.13
CA ARG A 300 1.22 -3.35 7.15
C ARG A 300 0.95 -2.34 8.24
N LYS A 301 1.97 -2.04 8.99
CA LYS A 301 1.95 -1.06 10.07
C LYS A 301 3.13 -0.14 9.89
N ASN A 302 2.89 1.15 9.83
CA ASN A 302 3.95 2.14 9.73
C ASN A 302 3.77 3.21 10.80
N THR A 303 4.89 3.65 11.38
CA THR A 303 4.95 4.87 12.15
C THR A 303 5.64 5.92 11.31
N VAL A 304 4.99 7.05 11.11
CA VAL A 304 5.49 8.15 10.27
C VAL A 304 5.68 9.38 11.13
N PHE A 305 6.91 9.86 11.18
CA PHE A 305 7.26 11.16 11.74
C PHE A 305 7.37 12.15 10.59
N SER A 306 6.70 13.27 10.68
CA SER A 306 6.82 14.35 9.72
C SER A 306 7.11 15.68 10.40
N LEU A 307 8.01 16.43 9.77
CA LEU A 307 8.35 17.79 10.13
C LEU A 307 8.41 18.59 8.83
N SER A 308 7.68 19.68 8.77
CA SER A 308 7.68 20.56 7.61
C SER A 308 7.89 21.99 8.03
N TYR A 309 8.46 22.78 7.16
CA TYR A 309 8.53 24.22 7.27
C TYR A 309 8.07 24.79 5.92
N GLN A 310 7.17 25.75 5.95
CA GLN A 310 6.71 26.46 4.77
C GLN A 310 6.74 27.95 5.07
N ALA A 311 7.34 28.72 4.17
CA ALA A 311 7.32 30.17 4.21
C ALA A 311 6.85 30.69 2.85
N GLU A 312 5.90 31.60 2.91
CA GLU A 312 5.34 32.27 1.76
C GLU A 312 5.42 33.79 1.96
N LYS A 313 5.96 34.47 1.01
CA LYS A 313 6.02 35.93 0.97
C LYS A 313 5.32 36.43 -0.27
N ASN A 314 4.22 37.10 -0.07
CA ASN A 314 3.43 37.77 -1.09
C ASN A 314 3.49 39.28 -0.89
N PRO A 315 3.12 40.08 -1.89
CA PRO A 315 3.08 41.54 -1.75
C PRO A 315 2.22 42.07 -0.62
N ASN A 316 1.24 41.30 -0.19
CA ASN A 316 0.22 41.72 0.77
C ASN A 316 0.43 41.11 2.18
N PHE A 317 1.13 39.96 2.25
CA PHE A 317 1.34 39.25 3.51
C PHE A 317 2.59 38.34 3.45
N GLN A 318 3.08 38.00 4.63
CA GLN A 318 4.05 36.93 4.82
C GLN A 318 3.45 35.89 5.77
N ARG A 319 3.64 34.63 5.42
CA ARG A 319 3.19 33.52 6.24
C ARG A 319 4.29 32.49 6.39
N SER A 320 4.49 32.00 7.60
CA SER A 320 5.32 30.82 7.84
C SER A 320 4.59 29.81 8.70
N SER A 321 4.79 28.54 8.42
CA SER A 321 4.19 27.44 9.19
C SER A 321 5.21 26.36 9.45
N LEU A 322 5.16 25.79 10.65
CA LEU A 322 6.02 24.69 11.12
C LEU A 322 5.14 23.57 11.67
N PRO A 323 4.55 22.73 10.81
CA PRO A 323 3.83 21.55 11.26
C PRO A 323 4.77 20.39 11.57
N ALA A 324 4.52 19.73 12.71
CA ALA A 324 5.16 18.49 13.12
C ALA A 324 4.11 17.47 13.54
N SER A 325 4.25 16.22 13.12
CA SER A 325 3.27 15.18 13.47
C SER A 325 3.88 13.80 13.60
N VAL A 326 3.19 12.97 14.37
CA VAL A 326 3.45 11.53 14.48
C VAL A 326 2.17 10.80 14.07
N SER A 327 2.27 9.91 13.08
CA SER A 327 1.14 9.17 12.55
C SER A 327 1.39 7.68 12.58
N LEU A 328 0.38 6.93 12.97
CA LEU A 328 0.31 5.48 12.91
C LEU A 328 -0.57 5.10 11.71
N GLN A 329 -0.04 4.30 10.81
CA GLN A 329 -0.75 3.84 9.62
C GLN A 329 -0.92 2.33 9.68
N PHE A 330 -2.12 1.90 9.39
CA PHE A 330 -2.51 0.51 9.39
C PHE A 330 -3.19 0.21 8.04
N ILE A 331 -2.56 -0.65 7.25
CA ILE A 331 -2.97 -0.89 5.88
C ILE A 331 -3.32 -2.37 5.70
N ARG A 332 -4.55 -2.63 5.24
CA ARG A 332 -5.05 -3.92 4.75
C ARG A 332 -5.56 -3.76 3.32
N PRO A 333 -5.69 -4.82 2.53
CA PRO A 333 -6.18 -4.72 1.15
C PRO A 333 -7.54 -4.02 1.01
N ASN A 334 -8.45 -4.23 1.97
CA ASN A 334 -9.82 -3.70 1.91
C ASN A 334 -10.12 -2.62 2.94
N PHE A 335 -9.22 -2.40 3.90
CA PHE A 335 -9.44 -1.47 4.99
C PHE A 335 -8.13 -0.88 5.47
N SER A 336 -8.01 0.41 5.43
CA SER A 336 -6.86 1.14 5.96
C SER A 336 -7.34 2.18 6.95
N TRP A 337 -6.62 2.38 8.03
CA TRP A 337 -6.85 3.49 8.93
C TRP A 337 -5.53 4.16 9.28
N TYR A 338 -5.60 5.43 9.60
CA TYR A 338 -4.49 6.20 10.12
C TYR A 338 -4.92 6.96 11.36
N TYR A 339 -4.03 7.04 12.31
CA TYR A 339 -4.22 7.77 13.55
C TYR A 339 -3.01 8.65 13.80
N THR A 340 -3.24 9.96 13.87
CA THR A 340 -2.24 10.95 14.22
C THR A 340 -2.58 11.47 15.63
N PRO A 341 -2.00 10.89 16.68
CA PRO A 341 -2.29 11.29 18.05
C PRO A 341 -1.88 12.72 18.34
N ILE A 342 -0.81 13.18 17.70
CA ILE A 342 -0.26 14.50 17.93
C ILE A 342 0.14 15.12 16.59
N GLU A 343 -0.46 16.25 16.29
CA GLU A 343 -0.04 17.19 15.27
C GLU A 343 0.07 18.56 15.92
N LEU A 344 1.20 19.19 15.78
CA LEU A 344 1.49 20.52 16.26
C LEU A 344 1.80 21.40 15.07
N SER A 345 1.19 22.56 14.97
CA SER A 345 1.48 23.53 13.92
C SER A 345 1.61 24.93 14.51
N PHE A 346 2.75 25.52 14.30
CA PHE A 346 2.98 26.91 14.62
C PHE A 346 2.91 27.72 13.33
N ASN A 347 1.96 28.66 13.27
CA ASN A 347 1.74 29.51 12.11
C ASN A 347 1.99 30.97 12.50
N ARG A 348 2.89 31.62 11.83
CA ARG A 348 3.15 33.05 11.93
C ARG A 348 2.65 33.76 10.70
N ASN A 349 1.87 34.80 10.89
CA ASN A 349 1.28 35.56 9.81
C ASN A 349 1.55 37.05 10.03
N GLU A 350 2.14 37.70 9.01
CA GLU A 350 2.41 39.14 9.03
C GLU A 350 1.72 39.76 7.81
N ILE A 351 0.92 40.80 8.03
CA ILE A 351 0.25 41.55 6.95
C ILE A 351 1.06 42.78 6.66
N ASP A 352 1.26 43.08 5.37
CA ASP A 352 1.86 44.33 4.98
C ASP A 352 1.01 45.52 5.44
N PRO A 353 1.56 46.48 6.20
CA PRO A 353 0.82 47.60 6.73
C PRO A 353 0.13 48.46 5.61
N SER A 354 0.65 48.45 4.41
CA SER A 354 0.06 49.18 3.27
C SER A 354 -1.14 48.48 2.65
N PHE A 355 -1.38 47.22 2.98
CA PHE A 355 -2.48 46.43 2.41
C PHE A 355 -3.80 46.70 3.12
N LEU A 356 -3.80 46.77 4.45
CA LEU A 356 -5.01 46.96 5.27
C LEU A 356 -5.86 48.19 4.87
N PRO A 357 -5.28 49.38 4.66
CA PRO A 357 -6.05 50.54 4.28
C PRO A 357 -6.78 50.46 2.91
N ARG A 358 -6.37 49.47 2.08
CA ARG A 358 -6.96 49.27 0.74
C ARG A 358 -8.23 48.43 0.80
N LEU A 359 -8.55 47.84 1.96
CA LEU A 359 -9.72 47.01 2.15
C LEU A 359 -10.84 47.79 2.77
N PRO A 360 -12.14 47.44 2.51
CA PRO A 360 -13.28 47.93 3.27
C PRO A 360 -13.12 47.64 4.77
N GLN A 361 -13.68 48.50 5.63
CA GLN A 361 -13.44 48.43 7.06
C GLN A 361 -13.86 47.08 7.70
N LEU A 362 -14.95 46.49 7.20
CA LEU A 362 -15.43 45.19 7.63
C LEU A 362 -14.41 44.07 7.29
N ASP A 363 -13.78 44.17 6.14
CA ASP A 363 -12.78 43.22 5.69
C ASP A 363 -11.44 43.36 6.44
N GLN A 364 -11.09 44.59 6.87
CA GLN A 364 -9.90 44.85 7.68
C GLN A 364 -9.96 44.12 9.02
N ASP A 365 -11.10 44.16 9.72
CA ASP A 365 -11.26 43.49 10.99
C ASP A 365 -11.25 41.96 10.85
N PHE A 366 -11.85 41.44 9.78
CA PHE A 366 -11.76 40.02 9.43
C PHE A 366 -10.32 39.58 9.15
N VAL A 367 -9.61 40.32 8.33
CA VAL A 367 -8.22 40.01 7.94
C VAL A 367 -7.31 40.07 9.16
N LYS A 368 -7.44 41.05 10.04
CA LYS A 368 -6.67 41.14 11.29
C LYS A 368 -6.90 39.93 12.20
N ARG A 369 -8.12 39.40 12.27
CA ARG A 369 -8.44 38.19 13.08
C ARG A 369 -7.90 36.92 12.46
N VAL A 370 -7.93 36.77 11.14
CA VAL A 370 -7.48 35.57 10.44
C VAL A 370 -5.94 35.51 10.36
N PHE A 371 -5.29 36.65 10.22
CA PHE A 371 -3.83 36.75 10.11
C PHE A 371 -3.17 37.01 11.48
N THR A 372 -3.57 36.29 12.50
CA THR A 372 -2.89 36.25 13.80
C THR A 372 -1.97 35.03 13.87
N ASP A 373 -0.95 35.13 14.69
CA ASP A 373 -0.12 33.98 15.00
C ASP A 373 -0.95 32.93 15.70
N GLN A 374 -0.79 31.68 15.28
CA GLN A 374 -1.62 30.57 15.76
C GLN A 374 -0.74 29.37 16.12
N PHE A 375 -1.01 28.82 17.29
CA PHE A 375 -0.53 27.51 17.66
C PHE A 375 -1.70 26.53 17.63
N ILE A 376 -1.63 25.57 16.74
CA ILE A 376 -2.70 24.58 16.49
C ILE A 376 -2.20 23.23 16.97
N THR A 377 -2.99 22.59 17.82
CA THR A 377 -2.81 21.19 18.19
C THR A 377 -3.98 20.40 17.66
N ALA A 378 -3.72 19.27 17.05
CA ALA A 378 -4.76 18.41 16.50
C ALA A 378 -4.47 16.94 16.73
N ALA A 379 -5.52 16.15 16.85
CA ALA A 379 -5.49 14.70 16.68
C ALA A 379 -6.37 14.34 15.50
N LYS A 380 -5.90 13.43 14.66
CA LYS A 380 -6.60 13.01 13.43
C LYS A 380 -6.81 11.51 13.41
N LEU A 381 -8.01 11.10 13.07
CA LEU A 381 -8.34 9.71 12.81
C LEU A 381 -9.01 9.64 11.44
N GLY A 382 -8.55 8.74 10.60
CA GLY A 382 -9.19 8.51 9.31
C GLY A 382 -9.21 7.03 8.98
N ALA A 383 -10.24 6.62 8.26
CA ALA A 383 -10.40 5.25 7.77
C ALA A 383 -10.76 5.27 6.29
N ILE A 384 -10.22 4.32 5.55
CA ILE A 384 -10.53 4.11 4.15
C ILE A 384 -10.97 2.65 4.01
N TYR A 385 -12.18 2.46 3.55
CA TYR A 385 -12.71 1.15 3.20
C TYR A 385 -12.89 1.07 1.68
N THR A 386 -12.33 0.03 1.07
CA THR A 386 -12.44 -0.21 -0.36
C THR A 386 -13.01 -1.60 -0.60
N ASN A 387 -14.19 -1.69 -1.18
CA ASN A 387 -14.76 -2.96 -1.61
C ASN A 387 -14.21 -3.32 -3.01
N ASN A 388 -12.99 -3.83 -3.04
CA ASN A 388 -12.26 -4.10 -4.28
C ASN A 388 -12.46 -5.54 -4.80
N ARG A 389 -13.55 -6.18 -4.45
CA ARG A 389 -13.93 -7.43 -5.10
C ARG A 389 -14.48 -7.07 -6.48
N HIS A 390 -13.70 -7.34 -7.52
CA HIS A 390 -14.10 -7.23 -8.93
C HIS A 390 -15.29 -8.16 -9.22
N LYS A 391 -16.49 -7.73 -8.84
CA LYS A 391 -17.72 -8.35 -9.26
C LYS A 391 -18.39 -7.38 -10.23
N PRO A 392 -18.61 -7.76 -11.50
CA PRO A 392 -19.36 -6.92 -12.42
C PRO A 392 -20.77 -6.65 -11.82
N GLY A 393 -21.14 -5.37 -11.75
CA GLY A 393 -22.44 -4.93 -11.21
C GLY A 393 -22.48 -4.52 -9.74
N GLN A 394 -21.37 -4.49 -9.02
CA GLN A 394 -21.34 -3.95 -7.65
C GLN A 394 -21.00 -2.46 -7.63
N THR A 395 -21.76 -1.72 -6.83
CA THR A 395 -21.48 -0.30 -6.54
C THR A 395 -20.29 -0.21 -5.59
N TYR A 396 -19.27 0.55 -5.99
CA TYR A 396 -18.11 0.80 -5.14
C TYR A 396 -18.46 1.89 -4.13
N PHE A 397 -18.28 1.60 -2.83
CA PHE A 397 -18.32 2.62 -1.79
C PHE A 397 -16.90 3.04 -1.44
N PHE A 398 -16.59 4.30 -1.67
CA PHE A 398 -15.42 4.96 -1.14
C PHE A 398 -15.87 5.92 -0.05
N GLY A 399 -15.52 5.63 1.19
CA GLY A 399 -15.78 6.50 2.35
C GLY A 399 -14.47 7.00 2.93
N ARG A 400 -14.31 8.31 3.00
CA ARG A 400 -13.27 8.97 3.79
C ARG A 400 -13.96 9.71 4.94
N VAL A 401 -13.67 9.31 6.16
CA VAL A 401 -14.10 10.02 7.39
C VAL A 401 -12.91 10.80 7.91
#